data_173dc64cb4eb88d4171e09d8024e94c0
#
_entry.id   173dc64cb4eb88d4171e09d8024e94c0
#
_cell.length_a   1.000
_cell.length_b   1.000
_cell.length_c   1.000
_cell.angle_alpha   90.00
_cell.angle_beta   90.00
_cell.angle_gamma   90.00
#
_symmetry.space_group_name_H-M   'P 1'
#
loop_
_entity.id
_entity.type
_entity.pdbx_description
1 polymer ?
#
loop_
_entity_poly.entity_id
_entity_poly.type
_entity_poly.pdbx_seq_one_letter_code
_entity_poly.pdbx_strand_id
1 'polypeptide(L)'
;MKKAKLLSLLLALAMLLSLAACGAAPAETPAATEAPTEIPVEATEAPAETPAESAEITVTDLIGREITVTPGSYQRVVCIGAGALRLYSYIGDVSLLCGVEDIDNETLSERPKMFDSVARPYVLAHSDMFASLPSCGVGGPNAQSPEAEKILTCEPDIVISLYGDADKANALQEQLGVPVVTLMSGPDSVFDERFNESVRLLGTIFEESEKAEALIGFIAAERAGIEARTADIAEEDKPAIYICGLGNWGTTNHLMTAQDYVSFRVANVKNV
;
A
#
# COMPACT_ATOMS: atom_id res chain seq x y z
N MET A 1 12.69 -38.96 -29.80
CA MET A 1 11.89 -37.82 -30.24
C MET A 1 10.43 -38.15 -30.63
N LYS A 2 10.10 -39.30 -31.21
CA LYS A 2 8.72 -39.66 -31.62
C LYS A 2 7.76 -39.93 -30.43
N LYS A 3 8.24 -40.53 -29.32
CA LYS A 3 7.42 -40.84 -28.13
C LYS A 3 7.01 -39.61 -27.33
N ALA A 4 7.83 -38.56 -27.25
CA ALA A 4 7.51 -37.33 -26.56
C ALA A 4 6.44 -36.51 -27.29
N LYS A 5 6.46 -36.50 -28.63
CA LYS A 5 5.42 -35.82 -29.45
C LYS A 5 4.06 -36.50 -29.37
N LEU A 6 4.05 -37.84 -29.22
CA LEU A 6 2.78 -38.62 -29.05
C LEU A 6 2.16 -38.35 -27.68
N LEU A 7 2.95 -38.23 -26.63
CA LEU A 7 2.48 -37.93 -25.27
C LEU A 7 1.90 -36.52 -25.15
N SER A 8 2.53 -35.54 -25.82
CA SER A 8 2.08 -34.16 -25.91
C SER A 8 0.74 -34.02 -26.66
N LEU A 9 0.55 -34.81 -27.72
CA LEU A 9 -0.68 -34.82 -28.51
C LEU A 9 -1.85 -35.46 -27.73
N LEU A 10 -1.61 -36.50 -26.95
CA LEU A 10 -2.60 -37.15 -26.10
C LEU A 10 -3.06 -36.23 -24.91
N LEU A 11 -2.12 -35.47 -24.37
CA LEU A 11 -2.45 -34.48 -23.28
C LEU A 11 -3.32 -33.32 -23.80
N ALA A 12 -3.04 -32.84 -25.03
CA ALA A 12 -3.83 -31.80 -25.67
C ALA A 12 -5.27 -32.28 -26.02
N LEU A 13 -5.40 -33.52 -26.43
CA LEU A 13 -6.71 -34.13 -26.77
C LEU A 13 -7.56 -34.36 -25.51
N ALA A 14 -6.94 -34.69 -24.35
CA ALA A 14 -7.62 -34.86 -23.08
C ALA A 14 -8.19 -33.53 -22.52
N MET A 15 -7.50 -32.41 -22.75
CA MET A 15 -7.99 -31.07 -22.34
C MET A 15 -9.14 -30.55 -23.22
N LEU A 16 -9.24 -30.97 -24.47
CA LEU A 16 -10.34 -30.58 -25.37
C LEU A 16 -11.65 -31.35 -25.10
N LEU A 17 -11.59 -32.54 -24.51
CA LEU A 17 -12.78 -33.35 -24.17
C LEU A 17 -13.46 -32.93 -22.85
N SER A 18 -12.83 -32.12 -22.00
CA SER A 18 -13.42 -31.65 -20.74
C SER A 18 -14.34 -30.42 -20.86
N LEU A 19 -14.43 -29.79 -22.03
CA LEU A 19 -15.27 -28.61 -22.28
C LEU A 19 -16.67 -28.91 -22.87
N ALA A 20 -17.04 -30.17 -23.09
CA ALA A 20 -18.28 -30.55 -23.77
C ALA A 20 -19.39 -31.09 -22.87
N ALA A 21 -19.29 -30.95 -21.53
CA ALA A 21 -20.27 -31.48 -20.58
C ALA A 21 -21.00 -30.38 -19.79
N CYS A 22 -21.67 -29.45 -20.48
CA CYS A 22 -22.72 -28.61 -19.89
C CYS A 22 -23.89 -28.55 -20.88
N GLY A 23 -24.73 -29.62 -20.87
CA GLY A 23 -25.97 -29.70 -21.62
C GLY A 23 -27.06 -28.91 -20.93
N ALA A 24 -27.70 -28.02 -21.68
CA ALA A 24 -28.86 -27.24 -21.28
C ALA A 24 -30.10 -28.14 -21.12
N ALA A 25 -30.86 -27.94 -20.05
CA ALA A 25 -32.20 -28.46 -19.88
C ALA A 25 -33.23 -27.51 -20.53
N PRO A 26 -34.35 -28.00 -21.09
CA PRO A 26 -35.33 -27.15 -21.77
C PRO A 26 -36.22 -26.39 -20.79
N ALA A 27 -36.39 -25.10 -21.03
CA ALA A 27 -37.34 -24.27 -20.30
C ALA A 27 -38.77 -24.54 -20.78
N GLU A 28 -39.68 -24.87 -19.88
CA GLU A 28 -41.12 -24.88 -20.07
C GLU A 28 -41.65 -23.43 -20.03
N THR A 29 -42.46 -23.08 -21.00
CA THR A 29 -43.18 -21.80 -21.15
C THR A 29 -44.45 -21.82 -20.29
N PRO A 30 -44.65 -20.91 -19.33
CA PRO A 30 -45.98 -20.69 -18.75
C PRO A 30 -46.74 -19.63 -19.54
N ALA A 31 -48.04 -19.90 -19.67
CA ALA A 31 -49.04 -19.15 -20.38
C ALA A 31 -49.24 -17.72 -19.87
N ALA A 32 -49.65 -16.86 -20.81
CA ALA A 32 -50.02 -15.47 -20.58
C ALA A 32 -51.17 -15.33 -19.57
N THR A 33 -51.02 -14.48 -18.58
CA THR A 33 -52.06 -13.94 -17.72
C THR A 33 -52.08 -12.42 -17.88
N GLU A 34 -53.31 -11.92 -18.07
CA GLU A 34 -53.67 -10.55 -18.43
C GLU A 34 -53.07 -9.47 -17.52
N ALA A 35 -52.72 -8.34 -18.10
CA ALA A 35 -52.22 -7.13 -17.48
C ALA A 35 -53.25 -6.45 -16.57
N PRO A 36 -52.88 -5.95 -15.39
CA PRO A 36 -53.66 -4.93 -14.69
C PRO A 36 -53.24 -3.54 -15.17
N THR A 37 -54.23 -2.71 -15.34
CA THR A 37 -54.24 -1.30 -15.70
C THR A 37 -53.25 -0.46 -14.90
N GLU A 38 -52.40 0.30 -15.61
CA GLU A 38 -51.49 1.29 -15.03
C GLU A 38 -52.26 2.44 -14.37
N ILE A 39 -51.99 2.66 -13.10
CA ILE A 39 -52.30 3.93 -12.41
C ILE A 39 -51.03 4.77 -12.52
N PRO A 40 -51.06 6.04 -12.95
CA PRO A 40 -49.88 6.89 -12.97
C PRO A 40 -49.45 7.20 -11.55
N VAL A 41 -48.33 6.65 -11.12
CA VAL A 41 -47.65 7.10 -9.90
C VAL A 41 -46.77 8.27 -10.31
N GLU A 42 -47.18 9.46 -9.87
CA GLU A 42 -46.39 10.69 -9.94
C GLU A 42 -45.05 10.43 -9.24
N ALA A 43 -43.98 10.43 -10.02
CA ALA A 43 -42.61 10.27 -9.50
C ALA A 43 -42.27 11.51 -8.66
N THR A 44 -42.39 11.38 -7.35
CA THR A 44 -41.77 12.33 -6.43
C THR A 44 -40.25 12.12 -6.57
N GLU A 45 -39.56 13.05 -7.24
CA GLU A 45 -38.13 13.14 -7.22
C GLU A 45 -37.67 13.23 -5.74
N ALA A 46 -36.94 12.21 -5.29
CA ALA A 46 -36.23 12.29 -4.02
C ALA A 46 -35.24 13.47 -4.13
N PRO A 47 -35.13 14.32 -3.10
CA PRO A 47 -34.11 15.37 -3.10
C PRO A 47 -32.75 14.72 -3.31
N ALA A 48 -32.00 15.19 -4.31
CA ALA A 48 -30.61 14.85 -4.46
C ALA A 48 -29.91 15.24 -3.15
N GLU A 49 -29.40 14.23 -2.42
CA GLU A 49 -28.56 14.48 -1.27
C GLU A 49 -27.35 15.27 -1.77
N THR A 50 -27.27 16.53 -1.38
CA THR A 50 -26.06 17.33 -1.52
C THR A 50 -24.99 16.58 -0.74
N PRO A 51 -23.80 16.28 -1.31
CA PRO A 51 -22.72 15.67 -0.56
C PRO A 51 -22.49 16.55 0.70
N ALA A 52 -22.53 15.95 1.87
CA ALA A 52 -22.19 16.64 3.10
C ALA A 52 -20.75 17.15 2.92
N GLU A 53 -20.54 18.48 3.04
CA GLU A 53 -19.18 19.02 3.08
C GLU A 53 -18.47 18.34 4.26
N SER A 54 -17.39 17.60 3.96
CA SER A 54 -16.58 16.96 4.99
C SER A 54 -16.05 18.02 5.94
N ALA A 55 -16.35 17.88 7.23
CA ALA A 55 -15.92 18.86 8.22
C ALA A 55 -14.41 18.77 8.44
N GLU A 56 -13.78 19.94 8.64
CA GLU A 56 -12.38 19.98 9.06
C GLU A 56 -12.22 19.32 10.45
N ILE A 57 -11.18 18.52 10.58
CA ILE A 57 -10.77 17.92 11.85
C ILE A 57 -9.30 18.22 12.12
N THR A 58 -8.90 18.17 13.37
CA THR A 58 -7.49 18.20 13.77
C THR A 58 -7.02 16.79 14.05
N VAL A 59 -5.94 16.38 13.38
CA VAL A 59 -5.25 15.12 13.62
C VAL A 59 -3.85 15.37 14.17
N THR A 60 -3.32 14.43 14.95
CA THR A 60 -1.92 14.44 15.38
C THR A 60 -1.12 13.51 14.49
N ASP A 61 -0.07 13.99 13.82
CA ASP A 61 0.80 13.16 13.01
C ASP A 61 1.84 12.39 13.86
N LEU A 62 2.58 11.49 13.22
CA LEU A 62 3.50 10.57 13.93
C LEU A 62 4.76 11.23 14.51
N ILE A 63 4.94 12.52 14.29
CA ILE A 63 5.99 13.34 14.91
C ILE A 63 5.42 14.37 15.89
N GLY A 64 4.12 14.22 16.26
CA GLY A 64 3.46 14.98 17.32
C GLY A 64 2.94 16.36 16.93
N ARG A 65 2.81 16.66 15.61
CA ARG A 65 2.23 17.93 15.15
C ARG A 65 0.71 17.81 15.03
N GLU A 66 0.01 18.86 15.42
CA GLU A 66 -1.42 19.01 15.16
C GLU A 66 -1.63 19.62 13.76
N ILE A 67 -2.42 18.95 12.93
CA ILE A 67 -2.66 19.33 11.55
C ILE A 67 -4.15 19.33 11.29
N THR A 68 -4.67 20.41 10.72
CA THR A 68 -6.05 20.47 10.23
C THR A 68 -6.15 19.80 8.87
N VAL A 69 -7.07 18.86 8.74
CA VAL A 69 -7.37 18.12 7.52
C VAL A 69 -8.87 18.05 7.29
N THR A 70 -9.27 17.87 6.03
CA THR A 70 -10.66 17.67 5.62
C THR A 70 -10.80 16.25 5.05
N PRO A 71 -11.18 15.24 5.86
CA PRO A 71 -11.25 13.86 5.41
C PRO A 71 -12.08 13.68 4.15
N GLY A 72 -11.61 12.81 3.25
CA GLY A 72 -12.29 12.47 2.01
C GLY A 72 -12.30 13.55 0.92
N SER A 73 -11.75 14.74 1.18
CA SER A 73 -11.79 15.85 0.21
C SER A 73 -10.62 15.91 -0.76
N TYR A 74 -9.53 15.22 -0.44
CA TYR A 74 -8.27 15.31 -1.19
C TYR A 74 -8.32 14.60 -2.54
N GLN A 75 -7.88 15.30 -3.59
CA GLN A 75 -7.90 14.83 -4.96
C GLN A 75 -6.50 14.82 -5.60
N ARG A 76 -5.51 15.44 -4.99
CA ARG A 76 -4.18 15.65 -5.53
C ARG A 76 -3.12 15.36 -4.46
N VAL A 77 -2.71 14.10 -4.39
CA VAL A 77 -1.81 13.61 -3.35
C VAL A 77 -0.38 13.53 -3.86
N VAL A 78 0.57 13.96 -3.04
CA VAL A 78 1.99 13.73 -3.22
C VAL A 78 2.52 12.97 -2.00
N CYS A 79 3.32 11.93 -2.25
CA CYS A 79 4.01 11.15 -1.21
C CYS A 79 5.52 11.38 -1.31
N ILE A 80 6.16 11.76 -0.20
CA ILE A 80 7.59 12.08 -0.15
C ILE A 80 8.32 11.35 0.98
N GLY A 81 9.57 11.01 0.71
CA GLY A 81 10.41 10.28 1.66
C GLY A 81 10.25 8.75 1.59
N ALA A 82 11.31 8.07 1.98
CA ALA A 82 11.44 6.61 1.78
C ALA A 82 10.32 5.81 2.44
N GLY A 83 9.39 5.30 1.64
CA GLY A 83 8.29 4.45 2.07
C GLY A 83 6.93 5.16 2.22
N ALA A 84 6.83 6.49 2.06
CA ALA A 84 5.56 7.21 2.12
C ALA A 84 4.57 6.69 1.07
N LEU A 85 5.00 6.60 -0.18
CA LEU A 85 4.19 6.08 -1.28
C LEU A 85 3.77 4.62 -1.05
N ARG A 86 4.64 3.80 -0.46
CA ARG A 86 4.30 2.42 -0.07
C ARG A 86 3.16 2.39 0.94
N LEU A 87 3.24 3.19 2.02
CA LEU A 87 2.18 3.24 3.04
C LEU A 87 0.87 3.76 2.45
N TYR A 88 0.95 4.83 1.65
CA TYR A 88 -0.21 5.37 0.97
C TYR A 88 -0.89 4.34 0.05
N SER A 89 -0.10 3.60 -0.75
CA SER A 89 -0.63 2.60 -1.68
C SER A 89 -1.39 1.44 -1.03
N TYR A 90 -1.22 1.23 0.27
CA TYR A 90 -1.99 0.23 1.00
C TYR A 90 -3.41 0.71 1.34
N ILE A 91 -3.60 2.00 1.53
CA ILE A 91 -4.84 2.58 2.07
C ILE A 91 -5.52 3.50 1.07
N GLY A 92 -4.80 4.49 0.55
CA GLY A 92 -5.34 5.51 -0.35
C GLY A 92 -5.60 5.00 -1.78
N ASP A 93 -6.26 5.84 -2.55
CA ASP A 93 -6.45 5.64 -3.98
C ASP A 93 -5.24 6.20 -4.74
N VAL A 94 -4.44 5.32 -5.33
CA VAL A 94 -3.25 5.71 -6.09
C VAL A 94 -3.57 6.58 -7.31
N SER A 95 -4.80 6.56 -7.81
CA SER A 95 -5.22 7.42 -8.93
C SER A 95 -5.27 8.91 -8.58
N LEU A 96 -5.27 9.24 -7.29
CA LEU A 96 -5.21 10.62 -6.78
C LEU A 96 -3.77 11.18 -6.74
N LEU A 97 -2.76 10.37 -7.03
CA LEU A 97 -1.38 10.85 -7.09
C LEU A 97 -1.20 11.86 -8.22
N CYS A 98 -0.65 13.03 -7.90
CA CYS A 98 -0.36 14.08 -8.87
C CYS A 98 1.16 14.30 -9.10
N GLY A 99 2.01 13.56 -8.38
CA GLY A 99 3.45 13.55 -8.55
C GLY A 99 4.07 12.33 -7.88
N VAL A 100 5.24 11.91 -8.34
CA VAL A 100 5.99 10.77 -7.82
C VAL A 100 7.47 11.14 -7.64
N GLU A 101 8.13 10.62 -6.61
CA GLU A 101 9.58 10.77 -6.46
C GLU A 101 10.31 9.95 -7.55
N ASP A 102 11.44 10.48 -8.06
CA ASP A 102 12.19 9.87 -9.16
C ASP A 102 12.61 8.43 -8.88
N ILE A 103 12.87 8.08 -7.61
CA ILE A 103 13.22 6.72 -7.20
C ILE A 103 12.13 5.69 -7.53
N ASP A 104 10.87 6.11 -7.55
CA ASP A 104 9.71 5.26 -7.83
C ASP A 104 9.29 5.26 -9.31
N ASN A 105 9.88 6.13 -10.14
CA ASN A 105 9.69 6.13 -11.58
C ASN A 105 10.84 5.38 -12.28
N GLU A 106 10.67 4.09 -12.53
CA GLU A 106 11.70 3.22 -13.09
C GLU A 106 12.07 3.52 -14.55
N THR A 107 11.33 4.37 -15.23
CA THR A 107 11.63 4.79 -16.62
C THR A 107 12.69 5.87 -16.72
N LEU A 108 12.97 6.60 -15.63
CA LEU A 108 13.98 7.64 -15.62
C LEU A 108 15.39 7.03 -15.59
N SER A 109 16.28 7.50 -16.49
CA SER A 109 17.69 7.06 -16.54
C SER A 109 18.50 7.58 -15.37
N GLU A 110 18.24 8.83 -14.95
CA GLU A 110 18.98 9.60 -13.93
C GLU A 110 18.24 9.62 -12.58
N ARG A 111 17.88 8.43 -12.06
CA ARG A 111 17.23 8.28 -10.76
C ARG A 111 18.09 7.48 -9.78
N PRO A 112 17.82 7.53 -8.47
CA PRO A 112 18.43 6.60 -7.53
C PRO A 112 18.06 5.15 -7.86
N LYS A 113 19.07 4.28 -8.05
CA LYS A 113 18.87 2.87 -8.45
C LYS A 113 19.13 1.87 -7.32
N MET A 114 19.18 2.32 -6.09
CA MET A 114 19.57 1.51 -4.94
C MET A 114 18.60 0.34 -4.64
N PHE A 115 17.39 0.41 -5.14
CA PHE A 115 16.38 -0.63 -4.96
C PHE A 115 16.02 -1.40 -6.24
N ASP A 116 16.77 -1.23 -7.33
CA ASP A 116 16.48 -1.92 -8.60
C ASP A 116 16.60 -3.45 -8.49
N SER A 117 17.37 -3.95 -7.53
CA SER A 117 17.48 -5.39 -7.26
C SER A 117 16.43 -5.92 -6.26
N VAL A 118 15.57 -5.05 -5.75
CA VAL A 118 14.56 -5.41 -4.75
C VAL A 118 13.17 -5.19 -5.35
N ALA A 119 12.35 -6.22 -5.32
CA ALA A 119 10.95 -6.08 -5.75
C ALA A 119 10.20 -5.08 -4.84
N ARG A 120 9.61 -4.07 -5.47
CA ARG A 120 8.70 -3.10 -4.82
C ARG A 120 7.31 -3.30 -5.41
N PRO A 121 6.44 -4.14 -4.77
CA PRO A 121 5.15 -4.51 -5.36
C PRO A 121 4.28 -3.31 -5.77
N TYR A 122 4.27 -2.23 -4.98
CA TYR A 122 3.51 -1.02 -5.28
C TYR A 122 4.02 -0.30 -6.54
N VAL A 123 5.34 -0.30 -6.79
CA VAL A 123 5.92 0.26 -8.03
C VAL A 123 5.59 -0.62 -9.22
N LEU A 124 5.77 -1.95 -9.08
CA LEU A 124 5.49 -2.90 -10.15
C LEU A 124 4.01 -2.90 -10.57
N ALA A 125 3.10 -2.74 -9.61
CA ALA A 125 1.67 -2.71 -9.88
C ALA A 125 1.21 -1.43 -10.61
N HIS A 126 1.95 -0.33 -10.48
CA HIS A 126 1.55 0.99 -10.98
C HIS A 126 2.62 1.68 -11.84
N SER A 127 3.57 0.91 -12.41
CA SER A 127 4.73 1.42 -13.14
C SER A 127 4.38 2.37 -14.29
N ASP A 128 3.38 2.02 -15.10
CA ASP A 128 2.95 2.85 -16.24
C ASP A 128 2.35 4.18 -15.77
N MET A 129 1.60 4.14 -14.67
CA MET A 129 1.01 5.33 -14.07
C MET A 129 2.13 6.24 -13.50
N PHE A 130 3.06 5.68 -12.71
CA PHE A 130 4.16 6.45 -12.13
C PHE A 130 5.06 7.06 -13.21
N ALA A 131 5.26 6.36 -14.33
CA ALA A 131 5.99 6.87 -15.48
C ALA A 131 5.34 8.12 -16.12
N SER A 132 4.03 8.28 -15.98
CA SER A 132 3.26 9.40 -16.55
C SER A 132 3.17 10.62 -15.62
N LEU A 133 3.51 10.47 -14.34
CA LEU A 133 3.42 11.55 -13.35
C LEU A 133 4.67 12.44 -13.36
N PRO A 134 4.52 13.74 -13.05
CA PRO A 134 5.66 14.63 -12.88
C PRO A 134 6.49 14.23 -11.66
N SER A 135 7.79 14.58 -11.70
CA SER A 135 8.68 14.43 -10.55
C SER A 135 8.32 15.40 -9.43
N CYS A 136 8.13 14.90 -8.22
CA CYS A 136 7.99 15.71 -7.02
C CYS A 136 9.29 15.77 -6.17
N GLY A 137 10.37 15.16 -6.65
CA GLY A 137 11.69 15.14 -5.99
C GLY A 137 12.48 13.91 -6.35
N VAL A 138 13.74 13.85 -5.95
CA VAL A 138 14.61 12.70 -6.20
C VAL A 138 14.19 11.49 -5.38
N GLY A 139 13.86 11.71 -4.11
CA GLY A 139 13.42 10.67 -3.19
C GLY A 139 14.49 9.68 -2.75
N GLY A 140 14.02 8.66 -2.04
CA GLY A 140 14.85 7.59 -1.52
C GLY A 140 15.53 7.92 -0.18
N PRO A 141 16.19 6.92 0.45
CA PRO A 141 16.70 7.05 1.81
C PRO A 141 17.91 8.00 1.94
N ASN A 142 18.53 8.38 0.83
CA ASN A 142 19.63 9.35 0.80
C ASN A 142 19.16 10.79 0.58
N ALA A 143 17.89 11.00 0.26
CA ALA A 143 17.32 12.34 0.17
C ALA A 143 17.20 12.95 1.58
N GLN A 144 17.91 14.05 1.82
CA GLN A 144 18.03 14.68 3.15
C GLN A 144 16.84 15.60 3.47
N SER A 145 16.13 16.04 2.44
CA SER A 145 15.02 17.00 2.56
C SER A 145 14.13 16.94 1.33
N PRO A 146 12.86 17.32 1.47
CA PRO A 146 11.94 17.47 0.34
C PRO A 146 12.36 18.61 -0.59
N GLU A 147 11.97 18.49 -1.86
CA GLU A 147 12.20 19.50 -2.90
C GLU A 147 10.91 20.31 -3.13
N ALA A 148 10.66 21.30 -2.27
CA ALA A 148 9.40 22.03 -2.22
C ALA A 148 8.99 22.63 -3.58
N GLU A 149 9.92 23.14 -4.38
CA GLU A 149 9.62 23.70 -5.70
C GLU A 149 9.06 22.64 -6.67
N LYS A 150 9.61 21.42 -6.65
CA LYS A 150 9.08 20.31 -7.47
C LYS A 150 7.72 19.85 -6.97
N ILE A 151 7.52 19.79 -5.65
CA ILE A 151 6.22 19.45 -5.07
C ILE A 151 5.17 20.48 -5.49
N LEU A 152 5.47 21.77 -5.44
CA LEU A 152 4.58 22.85 -5.89
C LEU A 152 4.19 22.72 -7.37
N THR A 153 5.10 22.26 -8.24
CA THR A 153 4.76 22.04 -9.66
C THR A 153 3.76 20.90 -9.88
N CYS A 154 3.62 20.01 -8.91
CA CYS A 154 2.60 18.96 -8.93
C CYS A 154 1.23 19.45 -8.45
N GLU A 155 1.12 20.65 -7.87
CA GLU A 155 -0.10 21.27 -7.36
C GLU A 155 -0.90 20.32 -6.42
N PRO A 156 -0.28 19.75 -5.36
CA PRO A 156 -1.00 18.88 -4.44
C PRO A 156 -1.97 19.67 -3.56
N ASP A 157 -3.00 18.99 -3.06
CA ASP A 157 -3.87 19.47 -1.99
C ASP A 157 -3.55 18.84 -0.63
N ILE A 158 -2.73 17.79 -0.61
CA ILE A 158 -2.13 17.19 0.60
C ILE A 158 -0.79 16.55 0.27
N VAL A 159 0.13 16.57 1.24
CA VAL A 159 1.42 15.86 1.16
C VAL A 159 1.53 14.84 2.29
N ILE A 160 1.80 13.59 1.93
CA ILE A 160 2.11 12.50 2.87
C ILE A 160 3.63 12.33 2.93
N SER A 161 4.21 12.46 4.11
CA SER A 161 5.66 12.52 4.31
C SER A 161 6.17 11.42 5.24
N LEU A 162 7.39 10.95 5.01
CA LEU A 162 8.18 10.17 5.99
C LEU A 162 9.45 10.92 6.45
N TYR A 163 9.55 12.22 6.23
CA TYR A 163 10.63 13.03 6.81
C TYR A 163 10.31 13.39 8.26
N GLY A 164 11.02 12.80 9.21
CA GLY A 164 10.71 12.82 10.65
C GLY A 164 11.16 14.08 11.42
N ASP A 165 11.41 15.21 10.76
CA ASP A 165 11.84 16.48 11.37
C ASP A 165 10.65 17.45 11.42
N ALA A 166 10.18 17.77 12.63
CA ALA A 166 8.97 18.59 12.83
C ALA A 166 9.15 20.02 12.32
N ASP A 167 10.33 20.63 12.52
CA ASP A 167 10.58 22.01 12.09
C ASP A 167 10.59 22.08 10.57
N LYS A 168 11.24 21.12 9.90
CA LYS A 168 11.25 21.03 8.44
C LYS A 168 9.85 20.74 7.86
N ALA A 169 9.08 19.89 8.53
CA ALA A 169 7.71 19.57 8.11
C ALA A 169 6.78 20.80 8.23
N ASN A 170 6.92 21.59 9.31
CA ASN A 170 6.19 22.85 9.48
C ASN A 170 6.59 23.88 8.40
N ALA A 171 7.88 24.06 8.16
CA ALA A 171 8.38 24.96 7.12
C ALA A 171 7.90 24.55 5.73
N LEU A 172 7.89 23.26 5.41
CA LEU A 172 7.38 22.74 4.16
C LEU A 172 5.87 23.01 4.03
N GLN A 173 5.08 22.73 5.07
CA GLN A 173 3.64 23.02 5.09
C GLN A 173 3.35 24.49 4.86
N GLU A 174 4.09 25.40 5.51
CA GLU A 174 3.96 26.86 5.30
C GLU A 174 4.32 27.25 3.85
N GLN A 175 5.39 26.68 3.31
CA GLN A 175 5.83 26.97 1.93
C GLN A 175 4.86 26.48 0.87
N LEU A 176 4.26 25.30 1.08
CA LEU A 176 3.31 24.68 0.14
C LEU A 176 1.88 25.24 0.28
N GLY A 177 1.51 25.71 1.46
CA GLY A 177 0.16 26.19 1.77
C GLY A 177 -0.90 25.06 1.85
N VAL A 178 -0.47 23.80 1.94
CA VAL A 178 -1.34 22.61 2.06
C VAL A 178 -0.91 21.73 3.23
N PRO A 179 -1.78 20.87 3.76
CA PRO A 179 -1.42 19.98 4.86
C PRO A 179 -0.23 19.06 4.48
N VAL A 180 0.76 18.96 5.38
CA VAL A 180 1.86 18.01 5.29
C VAL A 180 1.75 17.08 6.47
N VAL A 181 1.34 15.82 6.24
CA VAL A 181 1.13 14.80 7.28
C VAL A 181 2.29 13.84 7.30
N THR A 182 2.96 13.74 8.46
CA THR A 182 4.12 12.88 8.60
C THR A 182 3.75 11.54 9.23
N LEU A 183 4.11 10.46 8.52
CA LEU A 183 3.95 9.07 8.95
C LEU A 183 5.27 8.52 9.49
N MET A 184 5.19 7.37 10.16
CA MET A 184 6.35 6.58 10.59
C MET A 184 6.06 5.08 10.45
N SER A 185 7.07 4.27 10.12
CA SER A 185 6.91 2.81 10.11
C SER A 185 7.59 2.10 11.30
N GLY A 186 8.42 2.82 12.04
CA GLY A 186 9.17 2.26 13.17
C GLY A 186 10.27 1.25 12.77
N PRO A 187 11.10 0.81 13.74
CA PRO A 187 12.22 -0.12 13.51
C PRO A 187 11.76 -1.54 13.18
N ASP A 188 10.60 -1.96 13.68
CA ASP A 188 10.04 -3.29 13.44
C ASP A 188 9.18 -3.35 12.17
N SER A 189 9.22 -2.30 11.34
CA SER A 189 8.48 -2.21 10.07
C SER A 189 6.98 -2.44 10.27
N VAL A 190 6.38 -3.42 9.57
CA VAL A 190 4.95 -3.73 9.66
C VAL A 190 4.48 -4.27 11.01
N PHE A 191 5.41 -4.67 11.89
CA PHE A 191 5.12 -5.15 13.25
C PHE A 191 5.27 -4.07 14.32
N ASP A 192 5.62 -2.85 13.95
CA ASP A 192 5.73 -1.69 14.85
C ASP A 192 4.37 -1.00 15.01
N GLU A 193 4.05 -0.55 16.24
CA GLU A 193 2.78 0.15 16.46
C GLU A 193 2.69 1.47 15.68
N ARG A 194 3.82 2.13 15.42
CA ARG A 194 3.85 3.33 14.57
C ARG A 194 3.42 3.07 13.13
N PHE A 195 3.62 1.83 12.63
CA PHE A 195 3.04 1.43 11.35
C PHE A 195 1.51 1.40 11.44
N ASN A 196 0.95 0.79 12.50
CA ASN A 196 -0.50 0.73 12.70
C ASN A 196 -1.11 2.12 12.84
N GLU A 197 -0.47 2.99 13.64
CA GLU A 197 -0.89 4.39 13.82
C GLU A 197 -0.86 5.16 12.49
N SER A 198 0.20 4.99 11.67
CA SER A 198 0.30 5.59 10.34
C SER A 198 -0.80 5.11 9.40
N VAL A 199 -1.09 3.82 9.42
CA VAL A 199 -2.14 3.21 8.60
C VAL A 199 -3.53 3.73 9.04
N ARG A 200 -3.80 3.84 10.34
CA ARG A 200 -5.04 4.43 10.87
C ARG A 200 -5.19 5.91 10.52
N LEU A 201 -4.10 6.68 10.61
CA LEU A 201 -4.10 8.08 10.23
C LEU A 201 -4.45 8.27 8.76
N LEU A 202 -3.86 7.46 7.87
CA LEU A 202 -4.25 7.44 6.46
C LEU A 202 -5.71 7.04 6.28
N GLY A 203 -6.18 6.00 7.00
CA GLY A 203 -7.58 5.59 6.97
C GLY A 203 -8.54 6.70 7.39
N THR A 204 -8.16 7.53 8.37
CA THR A 204 -8.95 8.69 8.80
C THR A 204 -8.96 9.78 7.73
N ILE A 205 -7.80 10.14 7.16
CA ILE A 205 -7.67 11.24 6.19
C ILE A 205 -8.39 10.92 4.87
N PHE A 206 -8.32 9.67 4.43
CA PHE A 206 -8.87 9.24 3.13
C PHE A 206 -10.21 8.49 3.26
N GLU A 207 -10.83 8.49 4.45
CA GLU A 207 -12.10 7.79 4.75
C GLU A 207 -12.07 6.28 4.47
N GLU A 208 -10.88 5.67 4.63
CA GLU A 208 -10.60 4.26 4.40
C GLU A 208 -10.31 3.48 5.69
N SER A 209 -10.99 3.83 6.78
CA SER A 209 -10.74 3.25 8.12
C SER A 209 -10.97 1.73 8.17
N GLU A 210 -11.96 1.21 7.46
CA GLU A 210 -12.20 -0.24 7.38
C GLU A 210 -11.03 -0.97 6.72
N LYS A 211 -10.50 -0.41 5.63
CA LYS A 211 -9.34 -0.96 4.92
C LYS A 211 -8.08 -0.91 5.78
N ALA A 212 -7.91 0.18 6.55
CA ALA A 212 -6.80 0.32 7.49
C ALA A 212 -6.84 -0.76 8.57
N GLU A 213 -7.98 -0.96 9.25
CA GLU A 213 -8.12 -1.98 10.28
C GLU A 213 -8.05 -3.41 9.71
N ALA A 214 -8.54 -3.64 8.50
CA ALA A 214 -8.40 -4.94 7.83
C ALA A 214 -6.93 -5.29 7.55
N LEU A 215 -6.10 -4.33 7.11
CA LEU A 215 -4.66 -4.52 6.92
C LEU A 215 -3.95 -4.81 8.24
N ILE A 216 -4.23 -4.04 9.29
CA ILE A 216 -3.66 -4.23 10.62
C ILE A 216 -4.03 -5.61 11.17
N GLY A 217 -5.32 -5.99 11.06
CA GLY A 217 -5.81 -7.28 11.50
C GLY A 217 -5.17 -8.46 10.73
N PHE A 218 -4.98 -8.31 9.42
CA PHE A 218 -4.27 -9.30 8.60
C PHE A 218 -2.82 -9.50 9.08
N ILE A 219 -2.08 -8.42 9.26
CA ILE A 219 -0.68 -8.48 9.72
C ILE A 219 -0.59 -9.12 11.13
N ALA A 220 -1.50 -8.75 12.03
CA ALA A 220 -1.55 -9.31 13.38
C ALA A 220 -1.86 -10.81 13.36
N ALA A 221 -2.78 -11.26 12.50
CA ALA A 221 -3.14 -12.67 12.36
C ALA A 221 -1.98 -13.50 11.79
N GLU A 222 -1.28 -12.99 10.77
CA GLU A 222 -0.11 -13.65 10.19
C GLU A 222 1.03 -13.78 11.22
N ARG A 223 1.29 -12.71 11.97
CA ARG A 223 2.27 -12.73 13.06
C ARG A 223 1.90 -13.78 14.11
N ALA A 224 0.67 -13.74 14.61
CA ALA A 224 0.20 -14.70 15.60
C ALA A 224 0.27 -16.16 15.08
N GLY A 225 -0.03 -16.38 13.80
CA GLY A 225 0.07 -17.67 13.16
C GLY A 225 1.52 -18.21 13.08
N ILE A 226 2.51 -17.34 12.89
CA ILE A 226 3.94 -17.71 12.92
C ILE A 226 4.36 -18.01 14.35
N GLU A 227 4.05 -17.12 15.30
CA GLU A 227 4.40 -17.26 16.72
C GLU A 227 3.81 -18.54 17.32
N ALA A 228 2.55 -18.86 17.00
CA ALA A 228 1.89 -20.08 17.48
C ALA A 228 2.57 -21.39 17.01
N ARG A 229 3.12 -21.39 15.80
CA ARG A 229 3.83 -22.57 15.25
C ARG A 229 5.16 -22.85 15.91
N THR A 230 5.73 -21.87 16.57
CA THR A 230 7.10 -21.92 17.15
C THR A 230 7.10 -21.73 18.66
N ALA A 231 5.93 -21.49 19.30
CA ALA A 231 5.81 -21.16 20.71
C ALA A 231 6.34 -22.26 21.66
N ASP A 232 6.16 -23.52 21.29
CA ASP A 232 6.53 -24.69 22.13
C ASP A 232 7.99 -25.14 21.91
N ILE A 233 8.78 -24.46 21.06
CA ILE A 233 10.19 -24.80 20.82
C ILE A 233 11.01 -24.38 22.03
N ALA A 234 11.61 -25.35 22.72
CA ALA A 234 12.49 -25.07 23.86
C ALA A 234 13.74 -24.26 23.43
N GLU A 235 14.32 -23.48 24.34
CA GLU A 235 15.44 -22.58 24.01
C GLU A 235 16.65 -23.33 23.42
N GLU A 236 16.92 -24.54 23.93
CA GLU A 236 18.00 -25.42 23.45
C GLU A 236 17.76 -25.94 22.03
N ASP A 237 16.48 -26.10 21.65
CA ASP A 237 16.08 -26.65 20.33
C ASP A 237 15.88 -25.58 19.27
N LYS A 238 15.93 -24.29 19.63
CA LYS A 238 15.81 -23.20 18.67
C LYS A 238 16.94 -23.24 17.66
N PRO A 239 16.63 -23.16 16.35
CA PRO A 239 17.65 -23.06 15.33
C PRO A 239 18.45 -21.76 15.49
N ALA A 240 19.78 -21.89 15.44
CA ALA A 240 20.68 -20.75 15.43
C ALA A 240 20.81 -20.21 14.00
N ILE A 241 20.48 -18.95 13.78
CA ILE A 241 20.52 -18.30 12.48
C ILE A 241 21.41 -17.04 12.55
N TYR A 242 22.25 -16.91 11.53
CA TYR A 242 23.09 -15.75 11.30
C TYR A 242 22.62 -15.02 10.04
N ILE A 243 22.41 -13.71 10.14
CA ILE A 243 22.03 -12.89 8.99
C ILE A 243 23.08 -11.81 8.73
N CYS A 244 23.57 -11.73 7.50
CA CYS A 244 24.56 -10.74 7.08
C CYS A 244 24.19 -10.11 5.74
N GLY A 245 24.94 -9.09 5.34
CA GLY A 245 24.71 -8.44 4.05
C GLY A 245 23.47 -7.51 3.99
N LEU A 246 22.92 -7.14 5.15
CA LEU A 246 21.81 -6.20 5.25
C LEU A 246 22.38 -4.76 5.27
N GLY A 247 22.76 -4.23 4.11
CA GLY A 247 23.46 -2.95 4.00
C GLY A 247 22.75 -1.77 4.69
N ASN A 248 21.43 -1.73 4.66
CA ASN A 248 20.63 -0.67 5.27
C ASN A 248 20.56 -0.78 6.81
N TRP A 249 20.96 -1.91 7.38
CA TRP A 249 21.07 -2.11 8.84
C TRP A 249 22.52 -2.07 9.34
N GLY A 250 23.45 -1.55 8.52
CA GLY A 250 24.85 -1.45 8.88
C GLY A 250 25.64 -2.77 8.81
N THR A 251 25.01 -3.87 8.43
CA THR A 251 25.65 -5.20 8.33
C THR A 251 26.14 -5.45 6.90
N THR A 252 27.18 -4.71 6.49
CA THR A 252 27.63 -4.63 5.09
C THR A 252 28.45 -5.83 4.62
N ASN A 253 28.86 -6.73 5.52
CA ASN A 253 29.69 -7.89 5.19
C ASN A 253 29.35 -9.12 6.05
N HIS A 254 30.00 -10.25 5.79
CA HIS A 254 29.76 -11.52 6.46
C HIS A 254 30.27 -11.62 7.91
N LEU A 255 30.95 -10.60 8.41
CA LEU A 255 31.44 -10.52 9.80
C LEU A 255 30.48 -9.72 10.70
N MET A 256 29.38 -9.22 10.16
CA MET A 256 28.42 -8.37 10.84
C MET A 256 27.02 -8.96 10.73
N THR A 257 26.30 -9.04 11.85
CA THR A 257 24.91 -9.49 11.92
C THR A 257 23.99 -8.41 12.47
N ALA A 258 22.72 -8.43 12.11
CA ALA A 258 21.70 -7.61 12.75
C ALA A 258 21.33 -8.27 14.09
N GLN A 259 21.70 -7.65 15.22
CA GLN A 259 21.50 -8.22 16.56
C GLN A 259 20.02 -8.37 16.94
N ASP A 260 19.17 -7.44 16.48
CA ASP A 260 17.75 -7.43 16.76
C ASP A 260 16.96 -7.42 15.43
N TYR A 261 16.90 -8.57 14.79
CA TYR A 261 16.19 -8.72 13.53
C TYR A 261 14.75 -9.21 13.80
N VAL A 262 13.77 -8.38 13.54
CA VAL A 262 12.35 -8.62 13.87
C VAL A 262 11.82 -9.96 13.35
N SER A 263 12.21 -10.37 12.14
CA SER A 263 11.79 -11.65 11.56
C SER A 263 12.28 -12.85 12.41
N PHE A 264 13.45 -12.72 13.03
CA PHE A 264 13.99 -13.76 13.92
C PHE A 264 13.23 -13.83 15.24
N ARG A 265 12.84 -12.67 15.80
CA ARG A 265 11.99 -12.62 17.01
C ARG A 265 10.63 -13.26 16.75
N VAL A 266 9.97 -12.91 15.65
CA VAL A 266 8.66 -13.44 15.29
C VAL A 266 8.73 -14.94 15.00
N ALA A 267 9.80 -15.41 14.34
CA ALA A 267 10.01 -16.83 14.04
C ALA A 267 10.54 -17.64 15.24
N ASN A 268 10.81 -17.01 16.39
CA ASN A 268 11.35 -17.63 17.60
C ASN A 268 12.64 -18.40 17.36
N VAL A 269 13.56 -17.86 16.57
CA VAL A 269 14.87 -18.44 16.29
C VAL A 269 15.97 -17.71 17.08
N LYS A 270 17.08 -18.39 17.32
CA LYS A 270 18.25 -17.83 17.99
C LYS A 270 19.11 -17.06 16.99
N ASN A 271 19.26 -15.75 17.21
CA ASN A 271 20.17 -14.92 16.43
C ASN A 271 21.61 -15.07 16.98
N VAL A 272 22.58 -15.40 16.14
CA VAL A 272 23.98 -15.66 16.49
C VAL A 272 24.96 -14.86 15.64
#